data_9497ca31fa160fb291a4e652ed87af50
#
_entry.id   9497ca31fa160fb291a4e652ed87af50
#
_cell.length_a   1.000
_cell.length_b   1.000
_cell.length_c   1.000
_cell.angle_alpha   90.00
_cell.angle_beta   90.00
_cell.angle_gamma   90.00
#
_symmetry.space_group_name_H-M   'P 1'
#
loop_
_entity.id
_entity.type
_entity.pdbx_description
1 polymer ?
#
loop_
_entity_poly.entity_id
_entity_poly.type
_entity_poly.pdbx_seq_one_letter_code
_entity_poly.pdbx_strand_id
1 'polypeptide(L)'
;WYERELHDMFGFIPDDHPDLRPLVLHETYPEDFHPLRKCVDIDADVRGERKYEMAVSHGDGLFEVPVGPIHAGIIEPGHFRFSQAGEAILQLDAKLFFTHRGIEKAVEGKTPEEALLIVERICGACSVANTLSYCQALEKLSGQNVPRRAWLIRTIAAELERLYNHIGDTGNMCAGVGFAPVISMGSRLKEILLRCNEAIAGNRFLRGLIVPGGVKYDLTESLCTELTVALTKVENEYNDIVQIIAEQDGFLNRAKTTGIISKNVALDLALVGVGARASGVDCDCRRDLPYGLYAELPFNVITKTDGDVYARLQVRMGEVAESITLIRKALKLLQQDDSQLHCGELAYKTLTGSWGISESARGSNLHWLMLDADGCIERLFIRSASYPNWPALTIAVQGDIIPDFPLINKSFELCYACLDR
;
A
#
# COMPACT_ATOMS: atom_id res chain seq x y z
N TRP A 1 -9.15 14.94 -1.08
CA TRP A 1 -7.72 14.81 -1.41
C TRP A 1 -7.47 14.77 -2.92
N TYR A 2 -8.18 13.95 -3.71
CA TYR A 2 -7.96 13.85 -5.16
C TYR A 2 -8.11 15.20 -5.89
N GLU A 3 -9.11 15.99 -5.54
CA GLU A 3 -9.32 17.32 -6.13
C GLU A 3 -8.25 18.32 -5.68
N ARG A 4 -7.80 18.24 -4.42
CA ARG A 4 -6.68 19.06 -3.92
C ARG A 4 -5.36 18.69 -4.63
N GLU A 5 -5.12 17.40 -4.85
CA GLU A 5 -3.96 16.95 -5.64
C GLU A 5 -4.06 17.42 -7.09
N LEU A 6 -5.24 17.32 -7.71
CA LEU A 6 -5.48 17.82 -9.06
C LEU A 6 -5.21 19.33 -9.16
N HIS A 7 -5.62 20.08 -8.12
CA HIS A 7 -5.33 21.51 -8.01
C HIS A 7 -3.83 21.77 -7.90
N ASP A 8 -3.14 21.12 -6.96
CA ASP A 8 -1.69 21.30 -6.76
C ASP A 8 -0.89 20.91 -8.00
N MET A 9 -1.14 19.74 -8.54
CA MET A 9 -0.27 19.14 -9.56
C MET A 9 -0.53 19.68 -10.98
N PHE A 10 -1.76 20.12 -11.28
CA PHE A 10 -2.17 20.56 -12.62
C PHE A 10 -2.71 22.01 -12.67
N GLY A 11 -3.11 22.58 -11.53
CA GLY A 11 -3.69 23.92 -11.46
C GLY A 11 -5.16 23.99 -11.86
N PHE A 12 -5.91 22.89 -11.82
CA PHE A 12 -7.36 22.91 -11.93
C PHE A 12 -7.97 23.41 -10.61
N ILE A 13 -8.96 24.26 -10.69
CA ILE A 13 -9.69 24.76 -9.53
C ILE A 13 -11.03 24.04 -9.48
N PRO A 14 -11.24 23.11 -8.53
CA PRO A 14 -12.53 22.48 -8.32
C PRO A 14 -13.55 23.51 -7.81
N ASP A 15 -14.73 23.55 -8.43
CA ASP A 15 -15.82 24.43 -7.99
C ASP A 15 -16.37 23.94 -6.63
N ASP A 16 -16.64 24.88 -5.73
CA ASP A 16 -17.26 24.66 -4.41
C ASP A 16 -16.55 23.63 -3.50
N HIS A 17 -15.25 23.38 -3.72
CA HIS A 17 -14.50 22.50 -2.85
C HIS A 17 -14.35 23.10 -1.44
N PRO A 18 -14.70 22.39 -0.36
CA PRO A 18 -14.76 22.96 1.00
C PRO A 18 -13.39 23.31 1.60
N ASP A 19 -12.31 22.70 1.10
CA ASP A 19 -10.94 22.88 1.60
C ASP A 19 -9.92 22.74 0.47
N LEU A 20 -9.51 23.85 -0.15
CA LEU A 20 -8.49 23.89 -1.21
C LEU A 20 -7.07 24.20 -0.69
N ARG A 21 -6.82 24.04 0.61
CA ARG A 21 -5.44 24.16 1.11
C ARG A 21 -4.52 23.21 0.36
N PRO A 22 -3.25 23.59 0.11
CA PRO A 22 -2.27 22.72 -0.55
C PRO A 22 -2.18 21.35 0.14
N LEU A 23 -2.03 20.30 -0.64
CA LEU A 23 -1.92 18.92 -0.15
C LEU A 23 -0.52 18.35 -0.38
N VAL A 24 -0.05 18.40 -1.62
CA VAL A 24 1.23 17.81 -2.06
C VAL A 24 2.36 18.83 -2.03
N LEU A 25 2.08 20.04 -2.51
CA LEU A 25 3.09 21.09 -2.60
C LEU A 25 3.16 21.87 -1.29
N HIS A 26 4.35 21.90 -0.71
CA HIS A 26 4.63 22.59 0.55
C HIS A 26 4.92 24.07 0.33
N GLU A 27 5.11 24.82 1.43
CA GLU A 27 5.32 26.28 1.46
C GLU A 27 6.53 26.78 0.66
N THR A 28 7.45 25.90 0.30
CA THR A 28 8.67 26.24 -0.46
C THR A 28 8.47 26.35 -1.97
N TYR A 29 7.26 26.06 -2.46
CA TYR A 29 6.92 26.16 -3.88
C TYR A 29 6.11 27.42 -4.19
N PRO A 30 6.29 28.04 -5.38
CA PRO A 30 5.44 29.15 -5.84
C PRO A 30 3.96 28.74 -5.94
N GLU A 31 3.05 29.70 -5.77
CA GLU A 31 1.60 29.43 -5.85
C GLU A 31 1.15 28.96 -7.25
N ASP A 32 1.79 29.46 -8.31
CA ASP A 32 1.49 29.13 -9.71
C ASP A 32 2.28 27.94 -10.27
N PHE A 33 3.04 27.25 -9.42
CA PHE A 33 3.80 26.06 -9.81
C PHE A 33 2.93 24.80 -9.79
N HIS A 34 2.86 24.11 -10.95
CA HIS A 34 2.09 22.89 -11.13
C HIS A 34 2.94 21.83 -11.85
N PRO A 35 3.61 20.93 -11.10
CA PRO A 35 4.71 20.11 -11.62
C PRO A 35 4.30 19.09 -12.69
N LEU A 36 3.04 18.63 -12.72
CA LEU A 36 2.59 17.67 -13.72
C LEU A 36 2.10 18.30 -15.03
N ARG A 37 2.18 19.63 -15.18
CA ARG A 37 1.98 20.26 -16.49
C ARG A 37 3.12 19.87 -17.44
N LYS A 38 2.80 19.68 -18.72
CA LYS A 38 3.79 19.27 -19.74
C LYS A 38 4.90 20.27 -19.96
N CYS A 39 4.64 21.54 -19.75
CA CYS A 39 5.63 22.63 -19.90
C CYS A 39 6.65 22.71 -18.75
N VAL A 40 6.48 21.93 -17.66
CA VAL A 40 7.39 21.94 -16.51
C VAL A 40 8.46 20.85 -16.70
N ASP A 41 9.72 21.27 -16.59
CA ASP A 41 10.85 20.34 -16.59
C ASP A 41 11.02 19.70 -15.21
N ILE A 42 11.38 18.41 -15.16
CA ILE A 42 11.64 17.68 -13.93
C ILE A 42 12.86 18.23 -13.17
N ASP A 43 13.84 18.76 -13.89
CA ASP A 43 15.10 19.32 -13.34
C ASP A 43 15.00 20.82 -13.02
N ALA A 44 13.80 21.41 -13.11
CA ALA A 44 13.61 22.83 -12.80
C ALA A 44 13.95 23.14 -11.34
N ASP A 45 14.91 24.05 -11.10
CA ASP A 45 15.17 24.60 -9.76
C ASP A 45 14.05 25.61 -9.41
N VAL A 46 13.03 25.11 -8.72
CA VAL A 46 11.83 25.87 -8.37
C VAL A 46 11.89 26.24 -6.89
N ARG A 47 11.91 27.56 -6.63
CA ARG A 47 11.85 28.12 -5.26
C ARG A 47 10.83 29.23 -5.22
N GLY A 48 10.07 29.26 -4.16
CA GLY A 48 9.06 30.28 -3.94
C GLY A 48 8.45 30.19 -2.56
N GLU A 49 7.37 30.90 -2.38
CA GLU A 49 6.59 30.87 -1.16
C GLU A 49 5.14 30.59 -1.52
N ARG A 50 4.53 29.64 -0.81
CA ARG A 50 3.11 29.28 -0.90
C ARG A 50 2.51 29.33 0.50
N LYS A 51 1.32 29.85 0.61
CA LYS A 51 0.62 29.82 1.89
C LYS A 51 0.21 28.38 2.20
N TYR A 52 0.69 27.85 3.33
CA TYR A 52 0.35 26.53 3.83
C TYR A 52 -0.13 26.65 5.28
N GLU A 53 -1.43 26.50 5.48
CA GLU A 53 -2.04 26.58 6.82
C GLU A 53 -2.53 25.19 7.24
N MET A 54 -2.14 24.77 8.44
CA MET A 54 -2.70 23.58 9.06
C MET A 54 -4.02 23.93 9.74
N ALA A 55 -4.93 22.97 9.78
CA ALA A 55 -6.18 23.14 10.51
C ALA A 55 -5.92 23.19 12.02
N VAL A 56 -6.52 24.17 12.68
CA VAL A 56 -6.36 24.43 14.10
C VAL A 56 -7.76 24.53 14.73
N SER A 57 -7.95 23.85 15.84
CA SER A 57 -9.15 24.03 16.66
C SER A 57 -8.99 25.23 17.59
N HIS A 58 -10.00 26.09 17.64
CA HIS A 58 -10.01 27.28 18.51
C HIS A 58 -10.98 27.11 19.67
N GLY A 59 -10.56 27.53 20.86
CA GLY A 59 -11.39 27.51 22.07
C GLY A 59 -10.57 27.68 23.35
N ASP A 60 -11.24 28.09 24.43
CA ASP A 60 -10.59 28.23 25.74
C ASP A 60 -10.20 26.84 26.27
N GLY A 61 -8.97 26.72 26.76
CA GLY A 61 -8.42 25.46 27.30
C GLY A 61 -7.97 24.45 26.25
N LEU A 62 -7.99 24.82 24.95
CA LEU A 62 -7.39 24.01 23.89
C LEU A 62 -5.91 24.33 23.76
N PHE A 63 -5.12 23.30 23.44
CA PHE A 63 -3.70 23.45 23.13
C PHE A 63 -3.31 22.54 21.97
N GLU A 64 -2.22 22.90 21.31
CA GLU A 64 -1.69 22.17 20.19
C GLU A 64 -0.41 21.43 20.54
N VAL A 65 -0.28 20.21 20.04
CA VAL A 65 0.96 19.42 20.15
C VAL A 65 1.44 19.07 18.75
N PRO A 66 2.53 19.73 18.27
CA PRO A 66 3.16 19.38 17.02
C PRO A 66 4.09 18.17 17.19
N VAL A 67 4.02 17.20 16.27
CA VAL A 67 4.86 15.99 16.24
C VAL A 67 5.43 15.80 14.84
N GLY A 68 6.74 15.63 14.72
CA GLY A 68 7.42 15.52 13.44
C GLY A 68 7.78 16.89 12.83
N PRO A 69 8.18 16.96 11.54
CA PRO A 69 8.12 15.87 10.54
C PRO A 69 9.16 14.76 10.72
N ILE A 70 10.24 15.00 11.46
CA ILE A 70 11.28 14.00 11.73
C ILE A 70 10.90 13.20 12.98
N HIS A 71 10.89 11.89 12.85
CA HIS A 71 10.60 10.95 13.93
C HIS A 71 11.81 10.07 14.24
N ALA A 72 11.82 9.47 15.44
CA ALA A 72 12.81 8.47 15.79
C ALA A 72 12.59 7.17 14.98
N GLY A 73 13.68 6.48 14.64
CA GLY A 73 13.64 5.22 13.90
C GLY A 73 13.66 5.40 12.39
N ILE A 74 13.03 4.49 11.68
CA ILE A 74 13.01 4.39 10.22
C ILE A 74 11.70 4.89 9.57
N ILE A 75 10.91 5.68 10.31
CA ILE A 75 9.64 6.23 9.81
C ILE A 75 9.95 7.40 8.88
N GLU A 76 9.36 7.40 7.70
CA GLU A 76 9.46 8.50 6.73
C GLU A 76 8.78 9.78 7.28
N PRO A 77 9.18 10.97 6.80
CA PRO A 77 8.71 12.24 7.38
C PRO A 77 7.20 12.45 7.21
N GLY A 78 6.56 12.86 8.28
CA GLY A 78 5.18 13.32 8.32
C GLY A 78 4.97 14.22 9.53
N HIS A 79 4.32 15.36 9.37
CA HIS A 79 4.04 16.26 10.47
C HIS A 79 2.59 16.10 10.93
N PHE A 80 2.41 15.90 12.21
CA PHE A 80 1.12 15.72 12.85
C PHE A 80 0.89 16.84 13.87
N ARG A 81 -0.23 17.54 13.73
CA ARG A 81 -0.64 18.58 14.68
C ARG A 81 -1.91 18.12 15.39
N PHE A 82 -1.78 17.83 16.66
CA PHE A 82 -2.88 17.43 17.52
C PHE A 82 -3.45 18.67 18.20
N SER A 83 -4.79 18.85 18.12
CA SER A 83 -5.54 19.78 18.95
C SER A 83 -6.21 19.00 20.06
N GLN A 84 -5.97 19.39 21.34
CA GLN A 84 -6.39 18.66 22.52
C GLN A 84 -7.21 19.52 23.48
N ALA A 85 -8.13 18.86 24.20
CA ALA A 85 -8.78 19.37 25.39
C ALA A 85 -8.46 18.42 26.55
N GLY A 86 -7.60 18.84 27.47
CA GLY A 86 -7.01 17.93 28.45
C GLY A 86 -6.17 16.84 27.77
N GLU A 87 -6.50 15.56 27.99
CA GLU A 87 -5.80 14.43 27.39
C GLU A 87 -6.40 13.99 26.05
N ALA A 88 -7.68 14.29 25.79
CA ALA A 88 -8.39 13.82 24.61
C ALA A 88 -8.00 14.61 23.35
N ILE A 89 -7.72 13.88 22.28
CA ILE A 89 -7.49 14.44 20.95
C ILE A 89 -8.85 14.82 20.35
N LEU A 90 -9.04 16.10 20.04
CA LEU A 90 -10.22 16.60 19.34
C LEU A 90 -10.05 16.56 17.83
N GLN A 91 -8.86 16.91 17.36
CA GLN A 91 -8.54 16.96 15.95
C GLN A 91 -7.08 16.59 15.71
N LEU A 92 -6.84 15.91 14.61
CA LEU A 92 -5.53 15.69 14.03
C LEU A 92 -5.49 16.28 12.62
N ASP A 93 -4.56 17.18 12.37
CA ASP A 93 -4.19 17.57 11.01
C ASP A 93 -2.84 16.97 10.64
N ALA A 94 -2.76 16.35 9.46
CA ALA A 94 -1.58 15.63 9.00
C ALA A 94 -1.02 16.27 7.72
N LYS A 95 0.23 16.76 7.80
CA LYS A 95 1.00 17.21 6.65
C LYS A 95 1.95 16.09 6.22
N LEU A 96 1.78 15.64 4.99
CA LEU A 96 2.48 14.51 4.38
C LEU A 96 3.24 14.98 3.14
N PHE A 97 3.66 14.10 2.25
CA PHE A 97 4.36 14.40 0.99
C PHE A 97 5.74 15.08 1.13
N PHE A 98 6.42 14.90 2.27
CA PHE A 98 7.77 15.43 2.49
C PHE A 98 8.83 14.78 1.61
N THR A 99 8.60 13.54 1.17
CA THR A 99 9.51 12.77 0.31
C THR A 99 8.93 12.52 -1.07
N HIS A 100 8.13 13.47 -1.58
CA HIS A 100 7.60 13.41 -2.95
C HIS A 100 8.75 13.39 -3.97
N ARG A 101 8.80 12.34 -4.79
CA ARG A 101 9.90 12.06 -5.74
C ARG A 101 9.53 12.37 -7.18
N GLY A 102 8.29 12.81 -7.45
CA GLY A 102 7.81 13.10 -8.78
C GLY A 102 7.80 11.91 -9.74
N ILE A 103 7.50 10.71 -9.22
CA ILE A 103 7.56 9.45 -10.00
C ILE A 103 6.70 9.55 -11.27
N GLU A 104 5.51 10.13 -11.19
CA GLU A 104 4.61 10.29 -12.34
C GLU A 104 5.20 11.19 -13.43
N LYS A 105 5.97 12.21 -13.03
CA LYS A 105 6.72 13.06 -13.95
C LYS A 105 7.96 12.37 -14.50
N ALA A 106 8.67 11.63 -13.65
CA ALA A 106 9.93 10.96 -13.99
C ALA A 106 9.78 9.86 -15.05
N VAL A 107 8.58 9.29 -15.20
CA VAL A 107 8.32 8.26 -16.22
C VAL A 107 7.85 8.82 -17.55
N GLU A 108 7.48 10.11 -17.64
CA GLU A 108 7.08 10.72 -18.91
C GLU A 108 8.21 10.64 -19.95
N GLY A 109 7.88 10.24 -21.19
CA GLY A 109 8.82 10.07 -22.28
C GLY A 109 9.69 8.81 -22.20
N LYS A 110 9.56 7.98 -21.15
CA LYS A 110 10.28 6.70 -21.05
C LYS A 110 9.52 5.58 -21.73
N THR A 111 10.25 4.56 -22.17
CA THR A 111 9.64 3.32 -22.62
C THR A 111 8.91 2.61 -21.47
N PRO A 112 7.93 1.75 -21.77
CA PRO A 112 7.26 0.95 -20.74
C PRO A 112 8.22 0.13 -19.86
N GLU A 113 9.30 -0.39 -20.44
CA GLU A 113 10.30 -1.19 -19.74
C GLU A 113 11.19 -0.35 -18.80
N GLU A 114 11.58 0.87 -19.23
CA GLU A 114 12.32 1.81 -18.38
C GLU A 114 11.45 2.32 -17.23
N ALA A 115 10.18 2.64 -17.51
CA ALA A 115 9.22 3.09 -16.49
C ALA A 115 8.94 1.99 -15.45
N LEU A 116 8.93 0.70 -15.85
CA LEU A 116 8.77 -0.43 -14.94
C LEU A 116 9.82 -0.42 -13.82
N LEU A 117 11.09 -0.11 -14.15
CA LEU A 117 12.16 -0.05 -13.15
C LEU A 117 11.93 1.02 -12.08
N ILE A 118 11.22 2.09 -12.42
CA ILE A 118 10.84 3.15 -11.48
C ILE A 118 9.61 2.71 -10.67
N VAL A 119 8.60 2.16 -11.35
CA VAL A 119 7.33 1.72 -10.74
C VAL A 119 7.55 0.64 -9.66
N GLU A 120 8.39 -0.36 -9.91
CA GLU A 120 8.68 -1.40 -8.91
C GLU A 120 9.43 -0.88 -7.67
N ARG A 121 9.92 0.39 -7.71
CA ARG A 121 10.65 1.06 -6.63
C ARG A 121 9.85 2.17 -5.94
N ILE A 122 8.55 2.27 -6.21
CA ILE A 122 7.67 3.21 -5.49
C ILE A 122 7.76 2.96 -3.99
N CYS A 123 7.69 1.69 -3.55
CA CYS A 123 8.02 1.33 -2.18
C CYS A 123 8.41 -0.16 -2.04
N GLY A 124 9.05 -0.52 -0.92
CA GLY A 124 9.42 -1.90 -0.65
C GLY A 124 8.26 -2.77 -0.14
N ALA A 125 7.21 -2.16 0.42
CA ALA A 125 6.06 -2.90 0.95
C ALA A 125 5.05 -3.32 -0.14
N CYS A 126 5.01 -2.60 -1.29
CA CYS A 126 4.05 -2.82 -2.37
C CYS A 126 4.74 -2.95 -3.74
N SER A 127 5.95 -3.50 -3.80
CA SER A 127 6.73 -3.63 -5.03
C SER A 127 6.00 -4.50 -6.06
N VAL A 128 5.54 -5.68 -5.64
CA VAL A 128 4.78 -6.61 -6.50
C VAL A 128 3.44 -6.01 -6.91
N ALA A 129 2.69 -5.43 -5.98
CA ALA A 129 1.39 -4.84 -6.28
C ALA A 129 1.48 -3.69 -7.29
N ASN A 130 2.48 -2.79 -7.14
CA ASN A 130 2.72 -1.71 -8.09
C ASN A 130 3.09 -2.25 -9.48
N THR A 131 4.04 -3.19 -9.54
CA THR A 131 4.46 -3.81 -10.79
C THR A 131 3.31 -4.54 -11.48
N LEU A 132 2.51 -5.29 -10.71
CA LEU A 132 1.41 -6.08 -11.25
C LEU A 132 0.31 -5.20 -11.85
N SER A 133 -0.13 -4.14 -11.17
CA SER A 133 -1.13 -3.22 -11.70
C SER A 133 -0.62 -2.42 -12.90
N TYR A 134 0.66 -2.04 -12.92
CA TYR A 134 1.29 -1.41 -14.07
C TYR A 134 1.36 -2.34 -15.28
N CYS A 135 1.84 -3.58 -15.12
CA CYS A 135 1.90 -4.57 -16.19
C CYS A 135 0.52 -4.90 -16.75
N GLN A 136 -0.52 -5.04 -15.91
CA GLN A 136 -1.89 -5.26 -16.39
C GLN A 136 -2.40 -4.11 -17.27
N ALA A 137 -2.05 -2.84 -16.96
CA ALA A 137 -2.42 -1.71 -17.80
C ALA A 137 -1.78 -1.80 -19.18
N LEU A 138 -0.49 -2.17 -19.27
CA LEU A 138 0.23 -2.38 -20.54
C LEU A 138 -0.33 -3.58 -21.31
N GLU A 139 -0.60 -4.68 -20.65
CA GLU A 139 -1.14 -5.91 -21.24
C GLU A 139 -2.51 -5.69 -21.86
N LYS A 140 -3.36 -4.87 -21.25
CA LYS A 140 -4.62 -4.45 -21.85
C LYS A 140 -4.43 -3.61 -23.13
N LEU A 141 -3.38 -2.76 -23.19
CA LEU A 141 -3.04 -2.00 -24.40
C LEU A 141 -2.54 -2.93 -25.52
N SER A 142 -1.81 -3.99 -25.19
CA SER A 142 -1.34 -4.95 -26.19
C SER A 142 -2.46 -5.88 -26.68
N GLY A 143 -3.47 -6.12 -25.84
CA GLY A 143 -4.53 -7.11 -26.12
C GLY A 143 -4.05 -8.56 -26.08
N GLN A 144 -2.81 -8.82 -25.63
CA GLN A 144 -2.28 -10.17 -25.51
C GLN A 144 -2.58 -10.79 -24.13
N ASN A 145 -2.78 -12.09 -24.10
CA ASN A 145 -3.02 -12.83 -22.88
C ASN A 145 -1.72 -13.34 -22.27
N VAL A 146 -1.54 -13.04 -20.98
CA VAL A 146 -0.43 -13.58 -20.21
C VAL A 146 -0.62 -15.08 -20.00
N PRO A 147 0.43 -15.92 -20.20
CA PRO A 147 0.35 -17.37 -20.02
C PRO A 147 -0.05 -17.76 -18.59
N ARG A 148 -0.74 -18.90 -18.47
CA ARG A 148 -1.26 -19.39 -17.18
C ARG A 148 -0.17 -19.61 -16.15
N ARG A 149 0.97 -20.20 -16.53
CA ARG A 149 2.13 -20.40 -15.65
C ARG A 149 2.64 -19.08 -15.08
N ALA A 150 2.75 -18.05 -15.92
CA ALA A 150 3.14 -16.71 -15.47
C ALA A 150 2.14 -16.12 -14.46
N TRP A 151 0.85 -16.33 -14.65
CA TRP A 151 -0.17 -15.90 -13.70
C TRP A 151 -0.10 -16.67 -12.37
N LEU A 152 0.22 -17.97 -12.39
CA LEU A 152 0.45 -18.74 -11.15
C LEU A 152 1.61 -18.15 -10.35
N ILE A 153 2.74 -17.87 -11.01
CA ILE A 153 3.92 -17.26 -10.38
C ILE A 153 3.62 -15.86 -9.86
N ARG A 154 2.91 -15.03 -10.63
CA ARG A 154 2.47 -13.69 -10.21
C ARG A 154 1.56 -13.74 -8.99
N THR A 155 0.66 -14.72 -8.92
CA THR A 155 -0.23 -14.93 -7.77
C THR A 155 0.57 -15.33 -6.53
N ILE A 156 1.52 -16.26 -6.67
CA ILE A 156 2.45 -16.64 -5.58
C ILE A 156 3.23 -15.40 -5.09
N ALA A 157 3.75 -14.60 -6.00
CA ALA A 157 4.50 -13.39 -5.67
C ALA A 157 3.64 -12.36 -4.92
N ALA A 158 2.41 -12.12 -5.35
CA ALA A 158 1.47 -11.19 -4.70
C ALA A 158 1.10 -11.66 -3.28
N GLU A 159 0.88 -12.96 -3.09
CA GLU A 159 0.56 -13.49 -1.77
C GLU A 159 1.79 -13.59 -0.86
N LEU A 160 3.01 -13.79 -1.38
CA LEU A 160 4.25 -13.66 -0.62
C LEU A 160 4.47 -12.22 -0.15
N GLU A 161 4.19 -11.22 -1.00
CA GLU A 161 4.22 -9.81 -0.60
C GLU A 161 3.23 -9.54 0.53
N ARG A 162 2.01 -10.04 0.46
CA ARG A 162 1.02 -9.92 1.53
C ARG A 162 1.51 -10.55 2.82
N LEU A 163 2.06 -11.77 2.76
CA LEU A 163 2.55 -12.51 3.93
C LEU A 163 3.65 -11.76 4.66
N TYR A 164 4.74 -11.36 3.98
CA TYR A 164 5.84 -10.71 4.69
C TYR A 164 5.44 -9.35 5.26
N ASN A 165 4.47 -8.66 4.63
CA ASN A 165 3.91 -7.44 5.17
C ASN A 165 3.07 -7.74 6.43
N HIS A 166 2.02 -8.57 6.35
CA HIS A 166 1.12 -8.81 7.48
C HIS A 166 1.81 -9.39 8.69
N ILE A 167 2.78 -10.28 8.49
CA ILE A 167 3.58 -10.84 9.59
C ILE A 167 4.48 -9.75 10.21
N GLY A 168 5.13 -8.94 9.39
CA GLY A 168 5.93 -7.81 9.86
C GLY A 168 5.07 -6.75 10.57
N ASP A 169 3.90 -6.46 10.03
CA ASP A 169 2.92 -5.52 10.58
C ASP A 169 2.41 -5.97 11.96
N THR A 170 2.14 -7.28 12.12
CA THR A 170 1.75 -7.87 13.42
C THR A 170 2.81 -7.58 14.48
N GLY A 171 4.09 -7.79 14.15
CA GLY A 171 5.20 -7.43 15.02
C GLY A 171 5.29 -5.93 15.29
N ASN A 172 5.14 -5.11 14.26
CA ASN A 172 5.25 -3.65 14.37
C ASN A 172 4.11 -3.03 15.18
N MET A 173 2.88 -3.55 15.08
CA MET A 173 1.76 -3.13 15.95
C MET A 173 2.08 -3.37 17.43
N CYS A 174 2.69 -4.49 17.77
CA CYS A 174 3.13 -4.80 19.13
C CYS A 174 4.21 -3.87 19.64
N ALA A 175 5.01 -3.26 18.75
CA ALA A 175 5.96 -2.20 19.11
C ALA A 175 5.25 -0.93 19.62
N GLY A 176 4.01 -0.66 19.20
CA GLY A 176 3.21 0.47 19.70
C GLY A 176 2.91 0.40 21.20
N VAL A 177 3.02 -0.79 21.81
CA VAL A 177 2.83 -1.03 23.25
C VAL A 177 4.09 -1.60 23.93
N GLY A 178 5.24 -1.64 23.24
CA GLY A 178 6.50 -2.13 23.79
C GLY A 178 6.57 -3.64 23.98
N PHE A 179 5.76 -4.43 23.25
CA PHE A 179 5.74 -5.90 23.38
C PHE A 179 6.86 -6.56 22.55
N ALA A 180 8.09 -6.47 23.06
CA ALA A 180 9.33 -6.85 22.40
C ALA A 180 9.40 -8.31 21.88
N PRO A 181 8.92 -9.35 22.58
CA PRO A 181 9.00 -10.73 22.08
C PRO A 181 8.34 -10.89 20.71
N VAL A 182 7.13 -10.36 20.52
CA VAL A 182 6.37 -10.47 19.27
C VAL A 182 7.03 -9.65 18.14
N ILE A 183 7.64 -8.50 18.46
CA ILE A 183 8.42 -7.72 17.49
C ILE A 183 9.55 -8.57 16.90
N SER A 184 10.31 -9.23 17.77
CA SER A 184 11.45 -10.07 17.37
C SER A 184 10.98 -11.30 16.56
N MET A 185 9.94 -11.98 17.01
CA MET A 185 9.38 -13.16 16.32
C MET A 185 8.84 -12.77 14.93
N GLY A 186 8.03 -11.72 14.83
CA GLY A 186 7.47 -11.25 13.55
C GLY A 186 8.56 -10.83 12.56
N SER A 187 9.59 -10.11 13.02
CA SER A 187 10.74 -9.72 12.20
C SER A 187 11.50 -10.93 11.66
N ARG A 188 11.69 -11.96 12.48
CA ARG A 188 12.37 -13.20 12.08
C ARG A 188 11.56 -13.98 11.05
N LEU A 189 10.23 -14.09 11.20
CA LEU A 189 9.39 -14.77 10.23
C LEU A 189 9.32 -14.02 8.90
N LYS A 190 9.22 -12.68 8.95
CA LYS A 190 9.34 -11.82 7.78
C LYS A 190 10.65 -12.08 7.03
N GLU A 191 11.78 -12.19 7.74
CA GLU A 191 13.09 -12.46 7.14
C GLU A 191 13.15 -13.81 6.43
N ILE A 192 12.51 -14.85 6.95
CA ILE A 192 12.41 -16.16 6.27
C ILE A 192 11.76 -16.00 4.90
N LEU A 193 10.63 -15.27 4.81
CA LEU A 193 9.93 -15.04 3.56
C LEU A 193 10.74 -14.17 2.58
N LEU A 194 11.44 -13.14 3.08
CA LEU A 194 12.29 -12.29 2.25
C LEU A 194 13.48 -13.06 1.64
N ARG A 195 14.00 -14.08 2.32
CA ARG A 195 15.01 -14.99 1.78
C ARG A 195 14.44 -15.92 0.71
N CYS A 196 13.20 -16.40 0.88
CA CYS A 196 12.52 -17.15 -0.17
C CYS A 196 12.33 -16.28 -1.42
N ASN A 197 11.93 -15.01 -1.24
CA ASN A 197 11.80 -14.07 -2.35
C ASN A 197 13.13 -13.86 -3.10
N GLU A 198 14.23 -13.72 -2.36
CA GLU A 198 15.57 -13.57 -2.93
C GLU A 198 15.98 -14.82 -3.73
N ALA A 199 15.66 -16.01 -3.24
CA ALA A 199 15.93 -17.26 -3.96
C ALA A 199 15.12 -17.36 -5.28
N ILE A 200 13.89 -16.82 -5.29
CA ILE A 200 12.99 -16.82 -6.46
C ILE A 200 13.43 -15.78 -7.51
N ALA A 201 13.72 -14.55 -7.09
CA ALA A 201 13.87 -13.42 -8.00
C ALA A 201 15.24 -12.72 -7.94
N GLY A 202 16.17 -13.20 -7.11
CA GLY A 202 17.42 -12.50 -6.84
C GLY A 202 17.25 -11.18 -6.08
N ASN A 203 16.06 -10.91 -5.57
CA ASN A 203 15.72 -9.70 -4.83
C ASN A 203 14.67 -9.97 -3.74
N ARG A 204 14.92 -9.45 -2.54
CA ARG A 204 14.07 -9.65 -1.35
C ARG A 204 12.63 -9.17 -1.50
N PHE A 205 12.38 -8.20 -2.38
CA PHE A 205 11.06 -7.62 -2.69
C PHE A 205 10.50 -8.10 -4.02
N LEU A 206 11.01 -9.20 -4.59
CA LEU A 206 10.60 -9.77 -5.88
C LEU A 206 10.68 -8.80 -7.07
N ARG A 207 11.53 -7.76 -6.98
CA ARG A 207 11.78 -6.84 -8.08
C ARG A 207 12.41 -7.57 -9.25
N GLY A 208 12.00 -7.20 -10.46
CA GLY A 208 12.48 -7.81 -11.69
C GLY A 208 11.87 -9.19 -11.99
N LEU A 209 10.95 -9.72 -11.15
CA LEU A 209 10.24 -10.96 -11.42
C LEU A 209 9.12 -10.78 -12.44
N ILE A 210 8.23 -9.81 -12.19
CA ILE A 210 7.07 -9.53 -13.05
C ILE A 210 7.48 -8.53 -14.13
N VAL A 211 7.17 -8.87 -15.35
CA VAL A 211 7.40 -8.04 -16.54
C VAL A 211 6.13 -7.97 -17.39
N PRO A 212 5.94 -6.94 -18.23
CA PRO A 212 4.81 -6.90 -19.15
C PRO A 212 4.74 -8.18 -19.99
N GLY A 213 3.59 -8.83 -20.02
CA GLY A 213 3.38 -10.09 -20.78
C GLY A 213 3.78 -11.37 -20.05
N GLY A 214 4.32 -11.31 -18.83
CA GLY A 214 4.70 -12.53 -18.11
C GLY A 214 5.56 -12.35 -16.87
N VAL A 215 6.46 -13.29 -16.67
CA VAL A 215 7.48 -13.29 -15.62
C VAL A 215 8.85 -13.62 -16.21
N LYS A 216 9.90 -13.12 -15.57
CA LYS A 216 11.27 -13.31 -16.03
C LYS A 216 11.89 -14.63 -15.56
N TYR A 217 11.48 -15.14 -14.41
CA TYR A 217 12.05 -16.33 -13.79
C TYR A 217 10.95 -17.35 -13.51
N ASP A 218 11.29 -18.62 -13.64
CA ASP A 218 10.43 -19.74 -13.29
C ASP A 218 10.67 -20.19 -11.84
N LEU A 219 9.67 -20.83 -11.25
CA LEU A 219 9.82 -21.56 -10.00
C LEU A 219 10.13 -23.03 -10.29
N THR A 220 11.39 -23.40 -10.07
CA THR A 220 11.83 -24.80 -10.19
C THR A 220 11.18 -25.67 -9.12
N GLU A 221 11.17 -26.99 -9.33
CA GLU A 221 10.65 -27.96 -8.33
C GLU A 221 11.34 -27.84 -6.97
N SER A 222 12.68 -27.59 -6.97
CA SER A 222 13.45 -27.32 -5.75
C SER A 222 12.92 -26.10 -5.00
N LEU A 223 12.75 -24.97 -5.71
CA LEU A 223 12.22 -23.73 -5.11
C LEU A 223 10.79 -23.92 -4.58
N CYS A 224 9.93 -24.65 -5.29
CA CYS A 224 8.59 -24.98 -4.82
C CYS A 224 8.61 -25.79 -3.53
N THR A 225 9.53 -26.74 -3.42
CA THR A 225 9.71 -27.57 -2.22
C THR A 225 10.24 -26.76 -1.04
N GLU A 226 11.29 -25.96 -1.28
CA GLU A 226 11.87 -25.05 -0.26
C GLU A 226 10.83 -24.06 0.26
N LEU A 227 10.05 -23.46 -0.63
CA LEU A 227 8.97 -22.53 -0.27
C LEU A 227 7.89 -23.24 0.55
N THR A 228 7.51 -24.46 0.20
CA THR A 228 6.51 -25.24 0.95
C THR A 228 6.98 -25.54 2.38
N VAL A 229 8.26 -25.88 2.56
CA VAL A 229 8.86 -26.10 3.89
C VAL A 229 8.89 -24.79 4.69
N ALA A 230 9.32 -23.68 4.05
CA ALA A 230 9.35 -22.37 4.69
C ALA A 230 7.95 -21.91 5.13
N LEU A 231 6.93 -22.08 4.27
CA LEU A 231 5.55 -21.72 4.59
C LEU A 231 5.01 -22.52 5.77
N THR A 232 5.30 -23.82 5.86
CA THR A 232 4.87 -24.65 6.98
C THR A 232 5.50 -24.19 8.30
N LYS A 233 6.79 -23.85 8.27
CA LYS A 233 7.48 -23.28 9.43
C LYS A 233 6.89 -21.93 9.84
N VAL A 234 6.68 -21.04 8.87
CA VAL A 234 6.11 -19.70 9.11
C VAL A 234 4.71 -19.81 9.70
N GLU A 235 3.86 -20.69 9.16
CA GLU A 235 2.50 -20.90 9.65
C GLU A 235 2.47 -21.36 11.13
N ASN A 236 3.26 -22.36 11.46
CA ASN A 236 3.31 -22.89 12.84
C ASN A 236 3.77 -21.81 13.83
N GLU A 237 4.89 -21.15 13.53
CA GLU A 237 5.43 -20.14 14.42
C GLU A 237 4.60 -18.84 14.45
N TYR A 238 3.86 -18.52 13.38
CA TYR A 238 2.91 -17.41 13.38
C TYR A 238 1.68 -17.72 14.24
N ASN A 239 1.21 -18.96 14.26
CA ASN A 239 0.13 -19.39 15.17
C ASN A 239 0.54 -19.23 16.63
N ASP A 240 1.81 -19.51 16.97
CA ASP A 240 2.34 -19.24 18.32
C ASP A 240 2.28 -17.74 18.65
N ILE A 241 2.64 -16.87 17.69
CA ILE A 241 2.52 -15.41 17.86
C ILE A 241 1.06 -15.00 18.12
N VAL A 242 0.12 -15.53 17.35
CA VAL A 242 -1.32 -15.24 17.50
C VAL A 242 -1.80 -15.65 18.89
N GLN A 243 -1.40 -16.81 19.38
CA GLN A 243 -1.75 -17.27 20.71
C GLN A 243 -1.16 -16.36 21.80
N ILE A 244 0.13 -16.03 21.72
CA ILE A 244 0.81 -15.13 22.66
C ILE A 244 0.11 -13.78 22.74
N ILE A 245 -0.31 -13.19 21.61
CA ILE A 245 -1.06 -11.93 21.58
C ILE A 245 -2.44 -12.08 22.22
N ALA A 246 -3.13 -13.19 21.95
CA ALA A 246 -4.47 -13.44 22.48
C ALA A 246 -4.50 -13.61 24.02
N GLU A 247 -3.39 -14.01 24.61
CA GLU A 247 -3.21 -14.19 26.07
C GLU A 247 -2.64 -12.94 26.77
N GLN A 248 -2.31 -11.87 26.01
CA GLN A 248 -1.65 -10.69 26.56
C GLN A 248 -2.68 -9.56 26.87
N ASP A 249 -3.20 -9.55 28.08
CA ASP A 249 -4.18 -8.58 28.55
C ASP A 249 -3.71 -7.13 28.38
N GLY A 250 -2.42 -6.84 28.62
CA GLY A 250 -1.85 -5.51 28.47
C GLY A 250 -1.91 -4.98 27.06
N PHE A 251 -1.73 -5.84 26.04
CA PHE A 251 -1.92 -5.50 24.63
C PHE A 251 -3.40 -5.34 24.30
N LEU A 252 -4.23 -6.31 24.69
CA LEU A 252 -5.65 -6.32 24.38
C LEU A 252 -6.38 -5.10 24.96
N ASN A 253 -6.05 -4.69 26.18
CA ASN A 253 -6.62 -3.50 26.83
C ASN A 253 -6.29 -2.20 26.08
N ARG A 254 -5.14 -2.14 25.39
CA ARG A 254 -4.73 -0.99 24.60
C ARG A 254 -5.25 -1.04 23.15
N ALA A 255 -5.52 -2.24 22.62
CA ALA A 255 -5.87 -2.45 21.22
C ALA A 255 -7.38 -2.48 20.98
N LYS A 256 -8.17 -2.93 21.96
CA LYS A 256 -9.63 -2.96 21.88
C LYS A 256 -10.20 -1.59 22.18
N THR A 257 -11.22 -1.19 21.43
CA THR A 257 -11.91 0.11 21.55
C THR A 257 -11.04 1.34 21.31
N THR A 258 -9.84 1.17 20.75
CA THR A 258 -8.88 2.23 20.45
C THR A 258 -8.82 2.45 18.93
N GLY A 259 -8.84 3.69 18.48
CA GLY A 259 -8.71 4.04 17.05
C GLY A 259 -9.86 3.52 16.20
N ILE A 260 -11.11 3.70 16.64
CA ILE A 260 -12.30 3.14 16.01
C ILE A 260 -12.65 3.91 14.72
N ILE A 261 -12.88 3.16 13.64
CA ILE A 261 -13.51 3.65 12.41
C ILE A 261 -14.84 2.90 12.23
N SER A 262 -15.93 3.62 12.24
CA SER A 262 -17.26 3.04 11.98
C SER A 262 -17.38 2.65 10.50
N LYS A 263 -18.30 1.72 10.19
CA LYS A 263 -18.59 1.30 8.83
C LYS A 263 -19.00 2.48 7.93
N ASN A 264 -19.79 3.42 8.44
CA ASN A 264 -20.23 4.58 7.65
C ASN A 264 -19.04 5.46 7.27
N VAL A 265 -18.17 5.79 8.23
CA VAL A 265 -16.94 6.56 7.97
C VAL A 265 -16.05 5.83 6.97
N ALA A 266 -15.92 4.50 7.08
CA ALA A 266 -15.14 3.71 6.13
C ALA A 266 -15.69 3.77 4.70
N LEU A 267 -17.02 3.78 4.54
CA LEU A 267 -17.69 3.95 3.26
C LEU A 267 -17.57 5.37 2.72
N ASP A 268 -17.81 6.39 3.55
CA ASP A 268 -17.75 7.81 3.16
C ASP A 268 -16.35 8.22 2.69
N LEU A 269 -15.30 7.68 3.32
CA LEU A 269 -13.91 7.92 2.94
C LEU A 269 -13.39 6.95 1.85
N ALA A 270 -14.22 6.02 1.39
CA ALA A 270 -13.84 4.99 0.43
C ALA A 270 -12.58 4.21 0.85
N LEU A 271 -12.50 3.78 2.12
CA LEU A 271 -11.41 2.99 2.64
C LEU A 271 -11.23 1.69 1.87
N VAL A 272 -10.01 1.23 1.81
CA VAL A 272 -9.63 -0.03 1.15
C VAL A 272 -8.83 -0.94 2.09
N GLY A 273 -8.73 -2.21 1.75
CA GLY A 273 -7.88 -3.17 2.43
C GLY A 273 -8.27 -3.42 3.88
N VAL A 274 -7.26 -3.61 4.72
CA VAL A 274 -7.43 -3.96 6.15
C VAL A 274 -8.27 -2.92 6.90
N GLY A 275 -8.09 -1.62 6.62
CA GLY A 275 -8.88 -0.55 7.27
C GLY A 275 -10.38 -0.68 6.99
N ALA A 276 -10.76 -0.93 5.74
CA ALA A 276 -12.14 -1.14 5.32
C ALA A 276 -12.71 -2.44 5.92
N ARG A 277 -11.99 -3.55 5.76
CA ARG A 277 -12.44 -4.87 6.21
C ARG A 277 -12.58 -4.98 7.73
N ALA A 278 -11.74 -4.31 8.50
CA ALA A 278 -11.84 -4.23 9.95
C ALA A 278 -13.08 -3.43 10.42
N SER A 279 -13.60 -2.55 9.58
CA SER A 279 -14.78 -1.70 9.83
C SER A 279 -16.08 -2.29 9.26
N GLY A 280 -16.10 -3.56 8.85
CA GLY A 280 -17.29 -4.24 8.32
C GLY A 280 -17.60 -3.95 6.86
N VAL A 281 -16.65 -3.41 6.08
CA VAL A 281 -16.80 -3.24 4.64
C VAL A 281 -16.22 -4.49 3.95
N ASP A 282 -17.09 -5.30 3.36
CA ASP A 282 -16.71 -6.52 2.64
C ASP A 282 -16.27 -6.19 1.22
N CYS A 283 -15.00 -5.82 1.04
CA CYS A 283 -14.41 -5.50 -0.25
C CYS A 283 -12.99 -6.06 -0.38
N ASP A 284 -12.70 -6.68 -1.54
CA ASP A 284 -11.36 -7.14 -1.92
C ASP A 284 -11.29 -7.23 -3.44
N CYS A 285 -10.38 -6.49 -4.08
CA CYS A 285 -10.36 -6.46 -5.53
C CYS A 285 -9.91 -7.78 -6.18
N ARG A 286 -9.31 -8.69 -5.43
CA ARG A 286 -9.02 -10.06 -5.90
C ARG A 286 -10.31 -10.85 -6.18
N ARG A 287 -11.38 -10.57 -5.41
CA ARG A 287 -12.71 -11.18 -5.55
C ARG A 287 -13.64 -10.32 -6.41
N ASP A 288 -13.69 -9.00 -6.17
CA ASP A 288 -14.70 -8.10 -6.72
C ASP A 288 -14.37 -7.64 -8.15
N LEU A 289 -13.08 -7.60 -8.49
CA LEU A 289 -12.53 -7.30 -9.82
C LEU A 289 -11.40 -8.30 -10.13
N PRO A 290 -11.72 -9.60 -10.23
CA PRO A 290 -10.72 -10.65 -10.26
C PRO A 290 -9.75 -10.47 -11.43
N TYR A 291 -8.48 -10.60 -11.13
CA TYR A 291 -7.39 -10.58 -12.08
C TYR A 291 -6.54 -11.84 -11.94
N GLY A 292 -5.83 -12.19 -13.01
CA GLY A 292 -5.02 -13.41 -13.03
C GLY A 292 -5.84 -14.64 -12.71
N LEU A 293 -5.41 -15.42 -11.74
CA LEU A 293 -6.04 -16.68 -11.35
C LEU A 293 -6.93 -16.59 -10.10
N TYR A 294 -7.16 -15.42 -9.55
CA TYR A 294 -8.00 -15.29 -8.35
C TYR A 294 -9.45 -15.75 -8.58
N ALA A 295 -9.97 -15.67 -9.82
CA ALA A 295 -11.28 -16.26 -10.17
C ALA A 295 -11.31 -17.79 -10.05
N GLU A 296 -10.15 -18.46 -10.21
CA GLU A 296 -10.02 -19.92 -10.16
C GLU A 296 -9.56 -20.41 -8.77
N LEU A 297 -9.06 -19.51 -7.92
CA LEU A 297 -8.51 -19.80 -6.59
C LEU A 297 -9.43 -19.21 -5.51
N PRO A 298 -10.50 -19.90 -5.13
CA PRO A 298 -11.42 -19.39 -4.12
C PRO A 298 -10.74 -19.20 -2.78
N PHE A 299 -11.00 -18.07 -2.14
CA PHE A 299 -10.53 -17.67 -0.82
C PHE A 299 -11.62 -16.90 -0.08
N ASN A 300 -11.47 -16.74 1.24
CA ASN A 300 -12.39 -15.97 2.06
C ASN A 300 -11.88 -14.55 2.25
N VAL A 301 -12.74 -13.55 2.07
CA VAL A 301 -12.45 -12.18 2.48
C VAL A 301 -12.69 -12.07 3.98
N ILE A 302 -11.62 -11.74 4.71
CA ILE A 302 -11.66 -11.64 6.17
C ILE A 302 -12.20 -10.28 6.58
N THR A 303 -13.32 -10.25 7.29
CA THR A 303 -13.95 -9.02 7.79
C THR A 303 -14.15 -9.06 9.30
N LYS A 304 -14.11 -7.89 9.94
CA LYS A 304 -14.44 -7.61 11.32
C LYS A 304 -15.32 -6.37 11.38
N THR A 305 -16.01 -6.13 12.48
CA THR A 305 -16.99 -5.03 12.59
C THR A 305 -16.62 -3.97 13.62
N ASP A 306 -15.67 -4.27 14.52
CA ASP A 306 -15.32 -3.40 15.64
C ASP A 306 -14.56 -2.13 15.20
N GLY A 307 -13.88 -2.17 14.06
CA GLY A 307 -13.21 -1.02 13.46
C GLY A 307 -12.00 -0.49 14.24
N ASP A 308 -11.61 -1.15 15.32
CA ASP A 308 -10.52 -0.74 16.21
C ASP A 308 -9.15 -1.33 15.80
N VAL A 309 -8.13 -1.05 16.57
CA VAL A 309 -6.78 -1.58 16.38
C VAL A 309 -6.78 -3.10 16.37
N TYR A 310 -7.52 -3.74 17.30
CA TYR A 310 -7.56 -5.20 17.40
C TYR A 310 -8.28 -5.84 16.21
N ALA A 311 -9.36 -5.24 15.73
CA ALA A 311 -10.04 -5.69 14.51
C ALA A 311 -9.11 -5.66 13.28
N ARG A 312 -8.32 -4.59 13.13
CA ARG A 312 -7.32 -4.49 12.05
C ARG A 312 -6.23 -5.55 12.16
N LEU A 313 -5.82 -5.90 13.38
CA LEU A 313 -4.90 -7.03 13.61
C LEU A 313 -5.52 -8.38 13.25
N GLN A 314 -6.77 -8.62 13.69
CA GLN A 314 -7.48 -9.86 13.39
C GLN A 314 -7.71 -10.09 11.89
N VAL A 315 -7.96 -9.02 11.12
CA VAL A 315 -8.04 -9.11 9.65
C VAL A 315 -6.71 -9.59 9.10
N ARG A 316 -5.57 -9.01 9.51
CA ARG A 316 -4.24 -9.46 9.06
C ARG A 316 -3.95 -10.91 9.42
N MET A 317 -4.30 -11.33 10.65
CA MET A 317 -4.12 -12.71 11.09
C MET A 317 -4.88 -13.68 10.17
N GLY A 318 -6.12 -13.37 9.84
CA GLY A 318 -6.91 -14.20 8.92
C GLY A 318 -6.36 -14.19 7.49
N GLU A 319 -5.91 -13.03 7.00
CA GLU A 319 -5.33 -12.92 5.67
C GLU A 319 -3.98 -13.66 5.53
N VAL A 320 -3.21 -13.80 6.61
CA VAL A 320 -2.01 -14.65 6.61
C VAL A 320 -2.37 -16.11 6.33
N ALA A 321 -3.40 -16.64 6.98
CA ALA A 321 -3.85 -18.02 6.77
C ALA A 321 -4.39 -18.24 5.35
N GLU A 322 -5.19 -17.29 4.83
CA GLU A 322 -5.72 -17.35 3.45
C GLU A 322 -4.59 -17.28 2.42
N SER A 323 -3.60 -16.39 2.60
CA SER A 323 -2.47 -16.27 1.69
C SER A 323 -1.61 -17.52 1.62
N ILE A 324 -1.33 -18.17 2.77
CA ILE A 324 -0.62 -19.45 2.82
C ILE A 324 -1.40 -20.52 2.04
N THR A 325 -2.72 -20.55 2.24
CA THR A 325 -3.61 -21.50 1.53
C THR A 325 -3.59 -21.24 0.01
N LEU A 326 -3.66 -19.98 -0.42
CA LEU A 326 -3.61 -19.60 -1.82
C LEU A 326 -2.27 -19.96 -2.47
N ILE A 327 -1.15 -19.71 -1.80
CA ILE A 327 0.18 -20.08 -2.31
C ILE A 327 0.27 -21.60 -2.48
N ARG A 328 -0.16 -22.38 -1.50
CA ARG A 328 -0.16 -23.86 -1.59
C ARG A 328 -0.99 -24.37 -2.77
N LYS A 329 -2.19 -23.80 -2.98
CA LYS A 329 -3.03 -24.11 -4.15
C LYS A 329 -2.33 -23.76 -5.46
N ALA A 330 -1.75 -22.57 -5.54
CA ALA A 330 -1.04 -22.11 -6.74
C ALA A 330 0.21 -22.94 -7.04
N LEU A 331 1.00 -23.33 -6.03
CA LEU A 331 2.16 -24.23 -6.17
C LEU A 331 1.75 -25.60 -6.71
N LYS A 332 0.63 -26.16 -6.22
CA LYS A 332 0.11 -27.43 -6.72
C LYS A 332 -0.31 -27.37 -8.19
N LEU A 333 -0.93 -26.29 -8.61
CA LEU A 333 -1.31 -26.06 -10.01
C LEU A 333 -0.09 -25.82 -10.88
N LEU A 334 0.92 -25.11 -10.36
CA LEU A 334 2.16 -24.79 -11.08
C LEU A 334 2.95 -26.05 -11.47
N GLN A 335 2.94 -27.10 -10.62
CA GLN A 335 3.57 -28.37 -10.92
C GLN A 335 2.90 -29.15 -12.07
N GLN A 336 1.69 -28.78 -12.44
CA GLN A 336 0.91 -29.42 -13.51
C GLN A 336 0.80 -28.56 -14.78
N ASP A 337 1.43 -27.38 -14.79
CA ASP A 337 1.33 -26.41 -15.86
C ASP A 337 2.68 -26.22 -16.57
N ASP A 338 2.72 -26.59 -17.85
CA ASP A 338 3.92 -26.47 -18.71
C ASP A 338 3.83 -25.28 -19.67
N SER A 339 2.89 -24.35 -19.46
CA SER A 339 2.77 -23.17 -20.33
C SER A 339 3.97 -22.23 -20.21
N GLN A 340 4.13 -21.35 -21.18
CA GLN A 340 5.25 -20.43 -21.25
C GLN A 340 5.23 -19.41 -20.09
N LEU A 341 6.39 -18.82 -19.82
CA LEU A 341 6.55 -17.75 -18.81
C LEU A 341 6.18 -16.36 -19.35
N HIS A 342 6.12 -16.21 -20.67
CA HIS A 342 5.93 -14.92 -21.33
C HIS A 342 5.18 -15.10 -22.66
N CYS A 343 4.32 -14.15 -23.01
CA CYS A 343 3.52 -14.22 -24.25
C CYS A 343 4.26 -13.77 -25.52
N GLY A 344 5.55 -13.39 -25.41
CA GLY A 344 6.34 -12.87 -26.52
C GLY A 344 6.36 -11.34 -26.57
N GLU A 345 6.73 -10.79 -27.72
CA GLU A 345 6.82 -9.35 -27.94
C GLU A 345 5.44 -8.68 -27.86
N LEU A 346 5.35 -7.55 -27.17
CA LEU A 346 4.11 -6.80 -26.98
C LEU A 346 4.09 -5.58 -27.91
N ALA A 347 3.03 -5.49 -28.72
CA ALA A 347 2.72 -4.29 -29.50
C ALA A 347 1.60 -3.52 -28.78
N TYR A 348 1.86 -2.33 -28.33
CA TYR A 348 0.91 -1.53 -27.57
C TYR A 348 0.08 -0.60 -28.46
N LYS A 349 -1.20 -0.46 -28.13
CA LYS A 349 -2.03 0.62 -28.70
C LYS A 349 -1.59 1.94 -28.10
N THR A 350 -1.29 2.91 -28.96
CA THR A 350 -0.87 4.26 -28.62
C THR A 350 -2.04 5.22 -28.55
N LEU A 351 -1.87 6.40 -27.97
CA LEU A 351 -2.87 7.47 -27.83
C LEU A 351 -4.18 7.01 -27.14
N THR A 352 -4.08 5.97 -26.34
CA THR A 352 -5.22 5.35 -25.64
C THR A 352 -4.83 5.08 -24.19
N GLY A 353 -5.71 5.41 -23.25
CA GLY A 353 -5.50 5.13 -21.83
C GLY A 353 -5.92 3.71 -21.45
N SER A 354 -5.21 3.15 -20.48
CA SER A 354 -5.53 1.85 -19.87
C SER A 354 -5.25 1.88 -18.38
N TRP A 355 -5.80 0.89 -17.67
CA TRP A 355 -5.61 0.76 -16.22
C TRP A 355 -5.45 -0.69 -15.79
N GLY A 356 -4.74 -0.86 -14.70
CA GLY A 356 -4.63 -2.14 -14.00
C GLY A 356 -4.84 -1.96 -12.50
N ILE A 357 -5.20 -3.04 -11.83
CA ILE A 357 -5.51 -3.06 -10.41
C ILE A 357 -4.90 -4.29 -9.73
N SER A 358 -4.49 -4.12 -8.49
CA SER A 358 -4.03 -5.23 -7.64
C SER A 358 -4.41 -4.97 -6.19
N GLU A 359 -4.61 -6.01 -5.41
CA GLU A 359 -4.82 -5.90 -3.97
C GLU A 359 -3.48 -6.07 -3.26
N SER A 360 -2.90 -4.97 -2.77
CA SER A 360 -1.72 -5.01 -1.91
C SER A 360 -2.08 -5.39 -0.46
N ALA A 361 -1.09 -5.56 0.40
CA ALA A 361 -1.30 -5.75 1.84
C ALA A 361 -2.02 -4.56 2.53
N ARG A 362 -2.03 -3.39 1.88
CA ARG A 362 -2.72 -2.16 2.38
C ARG A 362 -4.10 -1.98 1.75
N GLY A 363 -4.42 -2.72 0.68
CA GLY A 363 -5.67 -2.63 -0.06
C GLY A 363 -5.46 -2.47 -1.56
N SER A 364 -6.49 -2.06 -2.28
CA SER A 364 -6.46 -1.93 -3.73
C SER A 364 -5.50 -0.83 -4.20
N ASN A 365 -4.65 -1.19 -5.16
CA ASN A 365 -3.66 -0.34 -5.82
C ASN A 365 -3.98 -0.23 -7.31
N LEU A 366 -3.98 0.96 -7.88
CA LEU A 366 -4.37 1.21 -9.27
C LEU A 366 -3.31 2.02 -10.00
N HIS A 367 -2.98 1.58 -11.22
CA HIS A 367 -2.22 2.35 -12.19
C HIS A 367 -3.08 2.63 -13.41
N TRP A 368 -3.12 3.89 -13.83
CA TRP A 368 -3.64 4.29 -15.14
C TRP A 368 -2.49 4.89 -15.94
N LEU A 369 -2.39 4.53 -17.20
CA LEU A 369 -1.36 5.06 -18.09
C LEU A 369 -1.88 5.27 -19.51
N MET A 370 -1.22 6.17 -20.23
CA MET A 370 -1.41 6.42 -21.65
C MET A 370 -0.03 6.48 -22.32
N LEU A 371 0.08 5.90 -23.52
CA LEU A 371 1.28 6.00 -24.36
C LEU A 371 1.08 7.08 -25.43
N ASP A 372 2.16 7.77 -25.77
CA ASP A 372 2.22 8.71 -26.90
C ASP A 372 2.27 7.98 -28.26
N ALA A 373 2.43 8.73 -29.35
CA ALA A 373 2.48 8.16 -30.70
C ALA A 373 3.71 7.26 -30.94
N ASP A 374 4.79 7.49 -30.22
CA ASP A 374 6.06 6.75 -30.32
C ASP A 374 6.10 5.54 -29.38
N GLY A 375 5.05 5.31 -28.58
CA GLY A 375 4.94 4.19 -27.64
C GLY A 375 5.61 4.44 -26.29
N CYS A 376 6.02 5.67 -26.00
CA CYS A 376 6.55 6.07 -24.69
C CYS A 376 5.41 6.49 -23.74
N ILE A 377 5.69 6.52 -22.44
CA ILE A 377 4.71 6.94 -21.43
C ILE A 377 4.37 8.42 -21.62
N GLU A 378 3.18 8.73 -22.09
CA GLU A 378 2.64 10.10 -22.16
C GLU A 378 2.20 10.56 -20.76
N ARG A 379 1.53 9.69 -20.01
CA ARG A 379 1.05 9.98 -18.67
C ARG A 379 0.92 8.70 -17.85
N LEU A 380 1.32 8.78 -16.59
CA LEU A 380 1.05 7.76 -15.57
C LEU A 380 0.31 8.42 -14.40
N PHE A 381 -0.68 7.74 -13.84
CA PHE A 381 -1.31 8.07 -12.57
C PHE A 381 -1.29 6.86 -11.65
N ILE A 382 -0.90 7.09 -10.41
CA ILE A 382 -0.72 6.05 -9.39
C ILE A 382 -1.66 6.34 -8.22
N ARG A 383 -2.60 5.45 -7.95
CA ARG A 383 -3.36 5.47 -6.70
C ARG A 383 -2.91 4.31 -5.82
N SER A 384 -2.09 4.60 -4.84
CA SER A 384 -1.70 3.62 -3.84
C SER A 384 -2.84 3.32 -2.87
N ALA A 385 -2.83 2.13 -2.27
CA ALA A 385 -3.81 1.76 -1.26
C ALA A 385 -3.73 2.63 0.01
N SER A 386 -2.58 3.21 0.31
CA SER A 386 -2.42 4.11 1.46
C SER A 386 -3.13 5.46 1.26
N TYR A 387 -3.25 5.93 0.02
CA TYR A 387 -3.80 7.24 -0.29
C TYR A 387 -5.23 7.46 0.26
N PRO A 388 -6.23 6.61 -0.05
CA PRO A 388 -7.59 6.78 0.48
C PRO A 388 -7.68 6.50 1.99
N ASN A 389 -6.72 5.80 2.58
CA ASN A 389 -6.76 5.41 4.00
C ASN A 389 -6.17 6.47 4.94
N TRP A 390 -5.31 7.38 4.47
CA TRP A 390 -4.72 8.42 5.32
C TRP A 390 -5.75 9.36 5.99
N PRO A 391 -6.83 9.81 5.32
CA PRO A 391 -7.86 10.61 5.98
C PRO A 391 -8.52 9.88 7.15
N ALA A 392 -8.64 8.55 7.10
CA ALA A 392 -9.24 7.79 8.19
C ALA A 392 -8.40 7.84 9.48
N LEU A 393 -7.06 7.91 9.36
CA LEU A 393 -6.20 8.03 10.53
C LEU A 393 -6.53 9.28 11.35
N THR A 394 -6.83 10.40 10.69
CA THR A 394 -7.16 11.67 11.37
C THR A 394 -8.48 11.61 12.13
N ILE A 395 -9.39 10.72 11.72
CA ILE A 395 -10.65 10.46 12.40
C ILE A 395 -10.47 9.40 13.49
N ALA A 396 -9.71 8.34 13.21
CA ALA A 396 -9.50 7.23 14.12
C ALA A 396 -8.92 7.64 15.49
N VAL A 397 -8.17 8.74 15.54
CA VAL A 397 -7.50 9.20 16.76
C VAL A 397 -8.38 10.12 17.62
N GLN A 398 -9.55 10.55 17.11
CA GLN A 398 -10.43 11.48 17.85
C GLN A 398 -11.03 10.79 19.07
N GLY A 399 -10.91 11.45 20.23
CA GLY A 399 -11.33 10.91 21.51
C GLY A 399 -10.30 10.04 22.23
N ASP A 400 -9.29 9.54 21.51
CA ASP A 400 -8.15 8.83 22.10
C ASP A 400 -7.09 9.81 22.65
N ILE A 401 -6.01 9.30 23.23
CA ILE A 401 -4.91 10.10 23.79
C ILE A 401 -3.65 9.99 22.91
N ILE A 402 -2.77 11.00 22.97
CA ILE A 402 -1.51 10.97 22.16
C ILE A 402 -0.69 9.70 22.36
N PRO A 403 -0.52 9.12 23.56
CA PRO A 403 0.20 7.86 23.73
C PRO A 403 -0.37 6.66 22.95
N ASP A 404 -1.63 6.71 22.52
CA ASP A 404 -2.23 5.66 21.68
C ASP A 404 -2.02 5.88 20.18
N PHE A 405 -1.68 7.11 19.78
CA PHE A 405 -1.44 7.44 18.36
C PHE A 405 -0.43 6.51 17.66
N PRO A 406 0.73 6.16 18.24
CA PRO A 406 1.66 5.23 17.62
C PRO A 406 1.05 3.86 17.34
N LEU A 407 0.22 3.35 18.25
CA LEU A 407 -0.48 2.07 18.09
C LEU A 407 -1.57 2.18 17.01
N ILE A 408 -2.37 3.23 17.02
CA ILE A 408 -3.40 3.49 16.02
C ILE A 408 -2.76 3.62 14.64
N ASN A 409 -1.73 4.45 14.49
CA ASN A 409 -1.02 4.66 13.22
C ASN A 409 -0.43 3.34 12.68
N LYS A 410 0.28 2.58 13.52
CA LYS A 410 0.83 1.25 13.16
C LYS A 410 -0.26 0.24 12.80
N SER A 411 -1.46 0.36 13.35
CA SER A 411 -2.55 -0.56 13.01
C SER A 411 -3.05 -0.39 11.57
N PHE A 412 -2.92 0.78 10.99
CA PHE A 412 -3.19 1.02 9.57
C PHE A 412 -2.00 0.62 8.68
N GLU A 413 -0.76 0.77 9.18
CA GLU A 413 0.48 0.50 8.42
C GLU A 413 0.53 1.24 7.08
N LEU A 414 0.10 2.51 7.09
CA LEU A 414 0.11 3.34 5.89
C LEU A 414 1.53 3.64 5.44
N CYS A 415 1.75 3.51 4.15
CA CYS A 415 3.05 3.72 3.55
C CYS A 415 3.21 5.17 3.08
N TYR A 416 4.19 5.90 3.63
CA TYR A 416 4.54 7.25 3.20
C TYR A 416 5.10 7.24 1.78
N ALA A 417 6.05 6.34 1.47
CA ALA A 417 6.66 6.26 0.14
C ALA A 417 5.64 6.00 -0.97
N CYS A 418 4.60 5.17 -0.72
CA CYS A 418 3.51 4.95 -1.67
C CYS A 418 2.59 6.15 -1.82
N LEU A 419 2.43 6.93 -0.76
CA LEU A 419 1.63 8.15 -0.78
C LEU A 419 2.38 9.26 -1.52
N ASP A 420 3.64 9.45 -1.18
CA ASP A 420 4.46 10.56 -1.64
C ASP A 420 4.83 10.44 -3.13
N ARG A 421 5.01 9.25 -3.68
CA ARG A 421 5.28 8.92 -5.11
C ARG A 421 6.43 9.64 -5.79
#